data_b52ff80c63e938ede416e3cf5763f02d
#
_entry.id   b52ff80c63e938ede416e3cf5763f02d
#
_cell.length_a   1.000
_cell.length_b   1.000
_cell.length_c   1.000
_cell.angle_alpha   90.00
_cell.angle_beta   90.00
_cell.angle_gamma   90.00
#
_symmetry.space_group_name_H-M   'P 1'
#
loop_
_entity.id
_entity.type
_entity.pdbx_description
1 polymer ?
#
loop_
_entity_poly.entity_id
_entity_poly.type
_entity_poly.pdbx_seq_one_letter_code
_entity_poly.pdbx_strand_id
1 'polypeptide(L)'
;MHSRVPMREESQRGGTTLIGVWMCIAIIIALAFTFDLASALDRKASMANDLTAARDDTMSASFQMRAKNSESTGRAVADQAAATLRANGYSGEITVWFYEAPAADVPRSKRAYAWGMGMSEKSPALFGALFTGSDGWTVSNVALAHSVPFTAGTCWRPSDSGNGRYTYPAGAEVGTPAYERAATTADIPEEMRTELAQAVSEAKQQ
;
A
#
# COMPACT_ATOMS: atom_id res chain seq x y z
N MET A 1 10.24 72.93 -41.86
CA MET A 1 10.58 71.48 -41.98
C MET A 1 10.87 70.95 -40.59
N HIS A 2 9.91 70.31 -39.91
CA HIS A 2 10.11 69.67 -38.61
C HIS A 2 10.21 68.16 -38.84
N SER A 3 11.41 67.62 -38.67
CA SER A 3 11.66 66.19 -38.69
C SER A 3 11.12 65.56 -37.37
N ARG A 4 10.07 64.75 -37.47
CA ARG A 4 9.58 63.90 -36.37
C ARG A 4 10.43 62.63 -36.33
N VAL A 5 11.23 62.49 -35.30
CA VAL A 5 11.96 61.26 -34.99
C VAL A 5 10.93 60.22 -34.46
N PRO A 6 10.84 59.03 -34.98
CA PRO A 6 9.99 57.99 -34.42
C PRO A 6 10.61 57.32 -33.19
N MET A 7 10.24 57.79 -32.02
CA MET A 7 10.59 57.14 -30.74
C MET A 7 9.53 56.05 -30.38
N ARG A 8 9.40 55.00 -31.13
CA ARG A 8 8.38 53.97 -30.76
C ARG A 8 8.78 52.53 -30.95
N GLU A 9 9.99 52.20 -31.37
CA GLU A 9 10.40 50.83 -31.60
C GLU A 9 11.18 50.15 -30.47
N GLU A 10 11.82 50.91 -29.61
CA GLU A 10 12.65 50.32 -28.53
C GLU A 10 11.86 49.79 -27.34
N SER A 11 10.67 50.35 -27.07
CA SER A 11 9.79 49.89 -25.96
C SER A 11 9.12 48.53 -26.20
N GLN A 12 8.96 48.12 -27.46
CA GLN A 12 8.33 46.83 -27.79
C GLN A 12 9.30 45.63 -27.73
N ARG A 13 10.58 45.87 -27.92
CA ARG A 13 11.60 44.79 -27.89
C ARG A 13 11.83 44.27 -26.47
N GLY A 14 11.74 45.09 -25.43
CA GLY A 14 11.89 44.67 -24.02
C GLY A 14 10.73 43.81 -23.52
N GLY A 15 9.51 44.10 -23.96
CA GLY A 15 8.30 43.37 -23.54
C GLY A 15 8.24 41.94 -24.07
N THR A 16 8.64 41.71 -25.33
CA THR A 16 8.65 40.38 -25.94
C THR A 16 9.67 39.44 -25.28
N THR A 17 10.84 39.98 -24.92
CA THR A 17 11.89 39.20 -24.22
C THR A 17 11.43 38.80 -22.81
N LEU A 18 10.77 39.69 -22.08
CA LEU A 18 10.25 39.41 -20.76
C LEU A 18 9.16 38.31 -20.79
N ILE A 19 8.24 38.38 -21.73
CA ILE A 19 7.21 37.33 -21.92
C ILE A 19 7.86 35.99 -22.26
N GLY A 20 8.89 35.98 -23.10
CA GLY A 20 9.63 34.76 -23.46
C GLY A 20 10.30 34.12 -22.21
N VAL A 21 10.92 34.92 -21.36
CA VAL A 21 11.52 34.43 -20.10
C VAL A 21 10.47 33.83 -19.16
N TRP A 22 9.35 34.50 -18.96
CA TRP A 22 8.25 33.98 -18.13
C TRP A 22 7.63 32.70 -18.69
N MET A 23 7.50 32.57 -20.02
CA MET A 23 7.06 31.36 -20.66
C MET A 23 8.04 30.20 -20.42
N CYS A 24 9.34 30.43 -20.54
CA CYS A 24 10.36 29.42 -20.26
C CYS A 24 10.30 28.95 -18.80
N ILE A 25 10.17 29.87 -17.85
CA ILE A 25 10.02 29.53 -16.42
C ILE A 25 8.75 28.69 -16.20
N ALA A 26 7.62 29.09 -16.77
CA ALA A 26 6.37 28.34 -16.64
C ALA A 26 6.48 26.91 -17.20
N ILE A 27 7.14 26.73 -18.34
CA ILE A 27 7.40 25.40 -18.94
C ILE A 27 8.29 24.57 -18.03
N ILE A 28 9.36 25.14 -17.47
CA ILE A 28 10.27 24.43 -16.56
C ILE A 28 9.50 23.96 -15.32
N ILE A 29 8.67 24.81 -14.73
CA ILE A 29 7.84 24.47 -13.57
C ILE A 29 6.87 23.32 -13.91
N ALA A 30 6.19 23.40 -15.07
CA ALA A 30 5.27 22.36 -15.51
C ALA A 30 5.97 21.02 -15.73
N LEU A 31 7.14 21.02 -16.36
CA LEU A 31 7.94 19.80 -16.55
C LEU A 31 8.42 19.22 -15.23
N ALA A 32 8.87 20.06 -14.31
CA ALA A 32 9.30 19.65 -12.97
C ALA A 32 8.17 18.98 -12.19
N PHE A 33 6.97 19.55 -12.19
CA PHE A 33 5.79 18.98 -11.54
C PHE A 33 5.37 17.65 -12.20
N THR A 34 5.43 17.58 -13.54
CA THR A 34 5.12 16.35 -14.28
C THR A 34 6.09 15.23 -13.92
N PHE A 35 7.38 15.54 -13.74
CA PHE A 35 8.39 14.57 -13.35
C PHE A 35 8.14 14.02 -11.92
N ASP A 36 7.85 14.91 -10.95
CA ASP A 36 7.54 14.49 -9.59
C ASP A 36 6.28 13.60 -9.53
N LEU A 37 5.24 13.96 -10.29
CA LEU A 37 4.01 13.16 -10.39
C LEU A 37 4.27 11.79 -11.04
N ALA A 38 5.03 11.75 -12.14
CA ALA A 38 5.39 10.50 -12.81
C ALA A 38 6.17 9.57 -11.88
N SER A 39 7.13 10.10 -11.10
CA SER A 39 7.89 9.35 -10.11
C SER A 39 7.00 8.78 -8.99
N ALA A 40 6.03 9.55 -8.50
CA ALA A 40 5.09 9.08 -7.49
C ALA A 40 4.16 7.97 -8.02
N LEU A 41 3.72 8.07 -9.29
CA LEU A 41 2.90 7.05 -9.95
C LEU A 41 3.68 5.76 -10.20
N ASP A 42 4.93 5.87 -10.64
CA ASP A 42 5.82 4.72 -10.84
C ASP A 42 6.06 3.98 -9.51
N ARG A 43 6.32 4.73 -8.44
CA ARG A 43 6.45 4.18 -7.09
C ARG A 43 5.18 3.45 -6.64
N LYS A 44 4.01 4.04 -6.90
CA LYS A 44 2.72 3.40 -6.60
C LYS A 44 2.52 2.10 -7.38
N ALA A 45 2.91 2.06 -8.65
CA ALA A 45 2.82 0.85 -9.47
C ALA A 45 3.78 -0.24 -8.95
N SER A 46 5.02 0.12 -8.59
CA SER A 46 5.97 -0.81 -7.95
C SER A 46 5.40 -1.41 -6.67
N MET A 47 4.86 -0.58 -5.77
CA MET A 47 4.22 -1.04 -4.54
C MET A 47 3.03 -1.99 -4.80
N ALA A 48 2.26 -1.76 -5.87
CA ALA A 48 1.16 -2.66 -6.24
C ALA A 48 1.67 -4.04 -6.66
N ASN A 49 2.77 -4.09 -7.41
CA ASN A 49 3.39 -5.35 -7.83
C ASN A 49 3.96 -6.12 -6.63
N ASP A 50 4.64 -5.43 -5.71
CA ASP A 50 5.20 -6.04 -4.50
C ASP A 50 4.10 -6.60 -3.59
N LEU A 51 3.00 -5.87 -3.41
CA LEU A 51 1.82 -6.33 -2.67
C LEU A 51 1.16 -7.53 -3.34
N THR A 52 1.09 -7.57 -4.67
CA THR A 52 0.56 -8.72 -5.41
C THR A 52 1.43 -9.95 -5.17
N ALA A 53 2.75 -9.82 -5.24
CA ALA A 53 3.67 -10.91 -4.95
C ALA A 53 3.53 -11.43 -3.52
N ALA A 54 3.44 -10.53 -2.52
CA ALA A 54 3.24 -10.90 -1.12
C ALA A 54 1.88 -11.57 -0.89
N ARG A 55 0.83 -11.10 -1.58
CA ARG A 55 -0.50 -11.72 -1.57
C ARG A 55 -0.44 -13.15 -2.12
N ASP A 56 0.15 -13.35 -3.29
CA ASP A 56 0.23 -14.66 -3.93
C ASP A 56 1.03 -15.66 -3.09
N ASP A 57 2.10 -15.21 -2.45
CA ASP A 57 2.89 -16.02 -1.53
C ASP A 57 2.08 -16.44 -0.29
N THR A 58 1.36 -15.52 0.34
CA THR A 58 0.48 -15.80 1.48
C THR A 58 -0.77 -16.61 1.09
N MET A 59 -1.18 -16.60 -0.18
CA MET A 59 -2.27 -17.45 -0.70
C MET A 59 -1.82 -18.84 -1.13
N SER A 60 -0.52 -19.11 -1.17
CA SER A 60 -0.03 -20.44 -1.56
C SER A 60 -0.56 -21.53 -0.63
N ALA A 61 -0.97 -22.67 -1.20
CA ALA A 61 -1.57 -23.78 -0.44
C ALA A 61 -0.63 -24.27 0.69
N SER A 62 0.66 -24.36 0.41
CA SER A 62 1.68 -24.79 1.38
C SER A 62 1.80 -23.83 2.57
N PHE A 63 1.75 -22.52 2.31
CA PHE A 63 1.78 -21.53 3.38
C PHE A 63 0.48 -21.53 4.18
N GLN A 64 -0.67 -21.55 3.54
CA GLN A 64 -1.96 -21.58 4.23
C GLN A 64 -2.14 -22.80 5.13
N MET A 65 -1.66 -23.97 4.71
CA MET A 65 -1.64 -25.16 5.57
C MET A 65 -0.79 -24.96 6.82
N ARG A 66 0.40 -24.37 6.70
CA ARG A 66 1.27 -24.06 7.84
C ARG A 66 0.63 -23.01 8.75
N ALA A 67 0.11 -21.93 8.17
CA ALA A 67 -0.53 -20.83 8.91
C ALA A 67 -1.75 -21.31 9.71
N LYS A 68 -2.61 -22.16 9.11
CA LYS A 68 -3.78 -22.73 9.79
C LYS A 68 -3.42 -23.60 10.99
N ASN A 69 -2.22 -24.18 11.03
CA ASN A 69 -1.76 -25.04 12.11
C ASN A 69 -0.74 -24.33 13.03
N SER A 70 -0.52 -23.04 12.89
CA SER A 70 0.35 -22.25 13.76
C SER A 70 -0.39 -21.82 15.05
N GLU A 71 0.37 -21.49 16.09
CA GLU A 71 -0.16 -20.99 17.36
C GLU A 71 -0.84 -19.64 17.21
N SER A 72 -0.38 -18.81 16.27
CA SER A 72 -0.99 -17.52 15.90
C SER A 72 -1.00 -17.37 14.39
N THR A 73 -2.16 -17.65 13.78
CA THR A 73 -2.33 -17.57 12.33
C THR A 73 -2.11 -16.15 11.82
N GLY A 74 -2.66 -15.15 12.52
CA GLY A 74 -2.50 -13.75 12.16
C GLY A 74 -1.04 -13.32 12.17
N ARG A 75 -0.26 -13.73 13.18
CA ARG A 75 1.17 -13.46 13.24
C ARG A 75 1.94 -14.14 12.11
N ALA A 76 1.63 -15.41 11.83
CA ALA A 76 2.29 -16.14 10.75
C ALA A 76 2.04 -15.50 9.38
N VAL A 77 0.80 -15.05 9.12
CA VAL A 77 0.46 -14.33 7.88
C VAL A 77 1.19 -12.99 7.80
N ALA A 78 1.20 -12.24 8.91
CA ALA A 78 1.85 -10.93 8.95
C ALA A 78 3.37 -11.04 8.74
N ASP A 79 4.03 -11.99 9.41
CA ASP A 79 5.48 -12.21 9.27
C ASP A 79 5.84 -12.66 7.84
N GLN A 80 5.05 -13.54 7.21
CA GLN A 80 5.29 -13.95 5.83
C GLN A 80 5.14 -12.80 4.85
N ALA A 81 4.05 -12.02 4.97
CA ALA A 81 3.81 -10.86 4.13
C ALA A 81 4.96 -9.84 4.26
N ALA A 82 5.36 -9.52 5.49
CA ALA A 82 6.47 -8.61 5.74
C ALA A 82 7.79 -9.14 5.19
N ALA A 83 8.07 -10.45 5.34
CA ALA A 83 9.28 -11.07 4.81
C ALA A 83 9.35 -10.97 3.28
N THR A 84 8.25 -11.26 2.58
CA THR A 84 8.19 -11.16 1.12
C THR A 84 8.39 -9.71 0.66
N LEU A 85 7.73 -8.74 1.29
CA LEU A 85 7.89 -7.33 0.95
C LEU A 85 9.33 -6.83 1.21
N ARG A 86 9.97 -7.26 2.31
CA ARG A 86 11.38 -6.94 2.60
C ARG A 86 12.34 -7.61 1.61
N ALA A 87 12.07 -8.85 1.21
CA ALA A 87 12.86 -9.54 0.19
C ALA A 87 12.79 -8.86 -1.17
N ASN A 88 11.66 -8.23 -1.50
CA ASN A 88 11.49 -7.40 -2.70
C ASN A 88 12.14 -6.01 -2.57
N GLY A 89 12.80 -5.71 -1.45
CA GLY A 89 13.53 -4.45 -1.24
C GLY A 89 12.70 -3.31 -0.65
N TYR A 90 11.45 -3.56 -0.24
CA TYR A 90 10.66 -2.52 0.41
C TYR A 90 11.18 -2.24 1.82
N SER A 91 11.50 -0.98 2.12
CA SER A 91 12.05 -0.54 3.41
C SER A 91 11.13 0.37 4.22
N GLY A 92 9.97 0.73 3.71
CA GLY A 92 8.98 1.56 4.40
C GLY A 92 8.21 0.82 5.49
N GLU A 93 7.22 1.48 6.09
CA GLU A 93 6.32 0.86 7.05
C GLU A 93 5.38 -0.14 6.36
N ILE A 94 5.19 -1.31 6.98
CA ILE A 94 4.26 -2.35 6.53
C ILE A 94 3.19 -2.53 7.59
N THR A 95 1.93 -2.46 7.20
CA THR A 95 0.79 -2.76 8.07
C THR A 95 0.06 -3.98 7.53
N VAL A 96 -0.21 -4.96 8.40
CA VAL A 96 -1.00 -6.15 8.06
C VAL A 96 -2.18 -6.24 9.02
N TRP A 97 -3.38 -6.34 8.46
CA TRP A 97 -4.60 -6.64 9.21
C TRP A 97 -4.96 -8.11 9.01
N PHE A 98 -5.37 -8.75 10.07
CA PHE A 98 -5.80 -10.15 10.04
C PHE A 98 -7.06 -10.33 10.88
N TYR A 99 -8.01 -11.09 10.36
CA TYR A 99 -9.20 -11.47 11.12
C TYR A 99 -9.70 -12.85 10.69
N GLU A 100 -9.84 -13.75 11.67
CA GLU A 100 -10.45 -15.07 11.50
C GLU A 100 -11.89 -15.05 11.97
N ALA A 101 -12.78 -15.63 11.18
CA ALA A 101 -14.18 -15.79 11.53
C ALA A 101 -14.35 -16.63 12.80
N PRO A 102 -15.32 -16.31 13.68
CA PRO A 102 -15.65 -17.10 14.85
C PRO A 102 -15.96 -18.55 14.52
N ALA A 103 -15.63 -19.47 15.42
CA ALA A 103 -15.89 -20.89 15.23
C ALA A 103 -17.38 -21.24 15.07
N ALA A 104 -18.28 -20.35 15.49
CA ALA A 104 -19.72 -20.50 15.31
C ALA A 104 -20.16 -20.28 13.86
N ASP A 105 -19.39 -19.50 13.10
CA ASP A 105 -19.77 -19.07 11.73
C ASP A 105 -19.31 -20.05 10.64
N VAL A 106 -18.38 -20.95 10.97
CA VAL A 106 -17.79 -21.90 10.02
C VAL A 106 -17.73 -23.32 10.60
N PRO A 107 -17.75 -24.40 9.76
CA PRO A 107 -17.59 -25.76 10.23
C PRO A 107 -16.31 -25.95 11.05
N ARG A 108 -16.35 -26.82 12.07
CA ARG A 108 -15.19 -27.08 12.96
C ARG A 108 -13.95 -27.55 12.23
N SER A 109 -14.11 -28.26 11.12
CA SER A 109 -13.02 -28.75 10.28
C SER A 109 -12.41 -27.69 9.39
N LYS A 110 -13.00 -26.48 9.32
CA LYS A 110 -12.58 -25.42 8.42
C LYS A 110 -12.31 -24.14 9.20
N ARG A 111 -11.40 -23.37 8.67
CA ARG A 111 -11.04 -22.05 9.19
C ARG A 111 -11.16 -21.04 8.05
N ALA A 112 -11.88 -19.95 8.27
CA ALA A 112 -12.04 -18.87 7.33
C ALA A 112 -11.47 -17.59 7.92
N TYR A 113 -10.55 -16.98 7.23
CA TYR A 113 -9.92 -15.72 7.63
C TYR A 113 -9.64 -14.85 6.42
N ALA A 114 -9.55 -13.56 6.66
CA ALA A 114 -9.12 -12.57 5.69
C ALA A 114 -7.94 -11.78 6.24
N TRP A 115 -7.11 -11.26 5.35
CA TRP A 115 -6.02 -10.36 5.69
C TRP A 115 -5.87 -9.26 4.66
N GLY A 116 -5.38 -8.12 5.11
CA GLY A 116 -5.02 -6.99 4.27
C GLY A 116 -3.58 -6.59 4.53
N MET A 117 -2.87 -6.17 3.50
CA MET A 117 -1.49 -5.70 3.58
C MET A 117 -1.43 -4.29 3.04
N GLY A 118 -0.89 -3.37 3.82
CA GLY A 118 -0.69 -1.97 3.45
C GLY A 118 0.77 -1.57 3.45
N MET A 119 1.15 -0.81 2.44
CA MET A 119 2.45 -0.17 2.32
C MET A 119 2.24 1.33 2.28
N SER A 120 3.10 2.08 2.96
CA SER A 120 3.10 3.55 2.94
C SER A 120 4.52 4.08 2.94
N GLU A 121 4.82 4.96 1.99
CA GLU A 121 6.14 5.57 1.85
C GLU A 121 6.03 7.01 1.39
N LYS A 122 6.98 7.83 1.80
CA LYS A 122 7.16 9.18 1.25
C LYS A 122 7.96 9.10 -0.05
N SER A 123 7.35 9.51 -1.15
CA SER A 123 8.04 9.78 -2.41
C SER A 123 8.54 11.22 -2.38
N PRO A 124 9.86 11.47 -2.47
CA PRO A 124 10.38 12.82 -2.42
C PRO A 124 9.89 13.63 -3.62
N ALA A 125 9.44 14.87 -3.38
CA ALA A 125 9.18 15.82 -4.44
C ALA A 125 10.47 16.60 -4.69
N LEU A 126 11.20 16.24 -5.74
CA LEU A 126 12.50 16.88 -6.05
C LEU A 126 12.33 18.34 -6.47
N PHE A 127 11.28 18.63 -7.21
CA PHE A 127 10.99 19.99 -7.70
C PHE A 127 9.82 20.65 -6.98
N GLY A 128 8.83 19.87 -6.55
CA GLY A 128 7.67 20.37 -5.80
C GLY A 128 8.08 21.02 -4.46
N ALA A 129 9.11 20.52 -3.80
CA ALA A 129 9.65 21.09 -2.57
C ALA A 129 10.07 22.55 -2.72
N LEU A 130 10.60 22.92 -3.89
CA LEU A 130 11.04 24.29 -4.19
C LEU A 130 9.87 25.30 -4.27
N PHE A 131 8.69 24.83 -4.65
CA PHE A 131 7.53 25.69 -4.91
C PHE A 131 6.44 25.59 -3.85
N THR A 132 6.27 24.41 -3.23
CA THR A 132 5.19 24.15 -2.27
C THR A 132 5.67 24.04 -0.83
N GLY A 133 6.99 23.95 -0.59
CA GLY A 133 7.56 23.65 0.72
C GLY A 133 7.22 22.25 1.25
N SER A 134 6.68 21.37 0.39
CA SER A 134 6.32 20.01 0.74
C SER A 134 7.49 19.06 0.55
N ASP A 135 7.83 18.29 1.59
CA ASP A 135 8.95 17.33 1.57
C ASP A 135 8.69 16.10 0.65
N GLY A 136 7.50 16.00 0.05
CA GLY A 136 7.14 14.90 -0.84
C GLY A 136 5.68 14.48 -0.74
N TRP A 137 5.34 13.45 -1.51
CA TRP A 137 4.01 12.87 -1.58
C TRP A 137 3.97 11.58 -0.77
N THR A 138 2.96 11.39 0.07
CA THR A 138 2.72 10.09 0.69
C THR A 138 2.04 9.19 -0.33
N VAL A 139 2.72 8.13 -0.72
CA VAL A 139 2.18 7.09 -1.60
C VAL A 139 1.80 5.91 -0.72
N SER A 140 0.58 5.43 -0.85
CA SER A 140 0.11 4.24 -0.14
C SER A 140 -0.62 3.29 -1.09
N ASN A 141 -0.54 2.00 -0.79
CA ASN A 141 -1.27 0.98 -1.51
C ASN A 141 -1.66 -0.15 -0.55
N VAL A 142 -2.76 -0.85 -0.86
CA VAL A 142 -3.30 -1.95 -0.05
C VAL A 142 -3.64 -3.12 -0.95
N ALA A 143 -3.32 -4.34 -0.51
CA ALA A 143 -3.82 -5.58 -1.11
C ALA A 143 -4.62 -6.37 -0.07
N LEU A 144 -5.67 -7.04 -0.53
CA LEU A 144 -6.56 -7.84 0.30
C LEU A 144 -6.54 -9.28 -0.19
N ALA A 145 -6.76 -10.23 0.72
CA ALA A 145 -6.89 -11.63 0.42
C ALA A 145 -7.69 -12.37 1.49
N HIS A 146 -8.15 -13.55 1.15
CA HIS A 146 -8.84 -14.43 2.09
C HIS A 146 -8.36 -15.88 1.95
N SER A 147 -8.62 -16.67 2.99
CA SER A 147 -8.21 -18.08 3.03
C SER A 147 -9.06 -18.92 2.08
N VAL A 148 -8.40 -19.82 1.36
CA VAL A 148 -9.07 -20.87 0.58
C VAL A 148 -9.42 -22.02 1.52
N PRO A 149 -10.66 -22.56 1.49
CA PRO A 149 -11.01 -23.73 2.27
C PRO A 149 -10.27 -24.97 1.74
N PHE A 150 -9.81 -25.82 2.66
CA PHE A 150 -9.19 -27.11 2.33
C PHE A 150 -10.14 -28.25 2.69
N THR A 151 -10.33 -29.19 1.78
CA THR A 151 -11.18 -30.35 1.96
C THR A 151 -10.54 -31.48 2.78
N ALA A 152 -9.22 -31.44 3.00
CA ALA A 152 -8.48 -32.52 3.65
C ALA A 152 -8.12 -32.19 5.09
N GLY A 153 -8.69 -32.93 6.03
CA GLY A 153 -8.27 -32.96 7.43
C GLY A 153 -8.91 -31.93 8.34
N THR A 154 -8.82 -32.18 9.63
CA THR A 154 -9.17 -31.23 10.69
C THR A 154 -8.03 -30.26 10.89
N CYS A 155 -8.30 -28.96 10.78
CA CYS A 155 -7.34 -27.93 11.18
C CYS A 155 -7.37 -27.76 12.70
N TRP A 156 -6.18 -27.70 13.30
CA TRP A 156 -6.06 -27.26 14.68
C TRP A 156 -6.47 -25.77 14.79
N ARG A 157 -7.24 -25.42 15.81
CA ARG A 157 -7.63 -24.04 16.04
C ARG A 157 -7.10 -23.57 17.39
N PRO A 158 -6.21 -22.57 17.42
CA PRO A 158 -5.74 -21.99 18.67
C PRO A 158 -6.87 -21.23 19.38
N SER A 159 -6.70 -20.99 20.66
CA SER A 159 -7.62 -20.16 21.44
C SER A 159 -7.57 -18.69 21.00
N ASP A 160 -6.47 -18.25 20.46
CA ASP A 160 -6.25 -16.91 19.91
C ASP A 160 -5.59 -17.01 18.54
N SER A 161 -6.35 -16.64 17.50
CA SER A 161 -5.87 -16.65 16.13
C SER A 161 -4.97 -15.45 15.80
N GLY A 162 -4.83 -14.49 16.72
CA GLY A 162 -4.08 -13.26 16.49
C GLY A 162 -4.85 -12.25 15.64
N ASN A 163 -6.16 -12.11 15.87
CA ASN A 163 -6.97 -11.10 15.19
C ASN A 163 -6.48 -9.70 15.56
N GLY A 164 -6.16 -8.88 14.56
CA GLY A 164 -5.69 -7.53 14.82
C GLY A 164 -4.87 -6.92 13.70
N ARG A 165 -4.17 -5.86 14.07
CA ARG A 165 -3.27 -5.11 13.21
C ARG A 165 -1.83 -5.33 13.66
N TYR A 166 -0.97 -5.67 12.71
CA TYR A 166 0.46 -5.83 12.88
C TYR A 166 1.17 -4.72 12.09
N THR A 167 1.98 -3.91 12.76
CA THR A 167 2.72 -2.82 12.14
C THR A 167 4.22 -3.09 12.27
N TYR A 168 4.90 -3.24 11.14
CA TYR A 168 6.34 -3.38 11.05
C TYR A 168 6.94 -2.01 10.78
N PRO A 169 7.85 -1.52 11.62
CA PRO A 169 8.48 -0.23 11.41
C PRO A 169 9.33 -0.23 10.13
N ALA A 170 9.60 0.96 9.60
CA ALA A 170 10.52 1.12 8.48
C ALA A 170 11.90 0.56 8.83
N GLY A 171 12.52 -0.16 7.89
CA GLY A 171 13.82 -0.80 8.02
C GLY A 171 14.02 -1.90 6.98
N ALA A 172 15.24 -2.40 6.85
CA ALA A 172 15.59 -3.43 5.86
C ALA A 172 15.24 -4.86 6.30
N GLU A 173 15.11 -5.10 7.59
CA GLU A 173 14.85 -6.42 8.16
C GLU A 173 13.42 -6.53 8.71
N VAL A 174 12.92 -7.76 8.79
CA VAL A 174 11.64 -8.04 9.44
C VAL A 174 11.86 -8.03 10.95
N GLY A 175 11.53 -6.90 11.58
CA GLY A 175 11.56 -6.76 13.03
C GLY A 175 10.33 -7.34 13.71
N THR A 176 10.25 -7.20 15.04
CA THR A 176 9.02 -7.52 15.78
C THR A 176 7.97 -6.46 15.50
N PRO A 177 6.77 -6.81 15.01
CA PRO A 177 5.71 -5.82 14.78
C PRO A 177 5.13 -5.33 16.09
N ALA A 178 4.64 -4.10 16.09
CA ALA A 178 3.64 -3.65 17.03
C ALA A 178 2.32 -4.39 16.73
N TYR A 179 1.68 -4.92 17.76
CA TYR A 179 0.43 -5.66 17.62
C TYR A 179 -0.70 -4.95 18.37
N GLU A 180 -1.79 -4.71 17.66
CA GLU A 180 -3.03 -4.15 18.19
C GLU A 180 -4.15 -5.15 17.93
N ARG A 181 -4.72 -5.70 19.01
CA ARG A 181 -5.77 -6.71 18.93
C ARG A 181 -7.09 -6.10 18.43
N ALA A 182 -7.72 -6.75 17.46
CA ALA A 182 -9.10 -6.46 17.09
C ALA A 182 -10.06 -7.32 17.92
N ALA A 183 -10.98 -6.69 18.62
CA ALA A 183 -11.98 -7.39 19.43
C ALA A 183 -13.16 -7.87 18.58
N THR A 184 -13.50 -7.12 17.53
CA THR A 184 -14.66 -7.37 16.67
C THR A 184 -14.33 -7.13 15.19
N THR A 185 -15.22 -7.59 14.30
CA THR A 185 -15.11 -7.29 12.87
C THR A 185 -15.24 -5.80 12.55
N ALA A 186 -15.81 -4.99 13.47
CA ALA A 186 -15.92 -3.55 13.30
C ALA A 186 -14.56 -2.84 13.37
N ASP A 187 -13.56 -3.48 14.00
CA ASP A 187 -12.21 -2.92 14.17
C ASP A 187 -11.32 -3.12 12.93
N ILE A 188 -11.82 -3.82 11.90
CA ILE A 188 -11.09 -4.06 10.65
C ILE A 188 -11.65 -3.20 9.50
N PRO A 189 -10.84 -2.92 8.46
CA PRO A 189 -11.30 -2.18 7.28
C PRO A 189 -12.53 -2.81 6.61
N GLU A 190 -13.42 -1.98 6.07
CA GLU A 190 -14.69 -2.41 5.45
C GLU A 190 -14.46 -3.39 4.30
N GLU A 191 -13.47 -3.10 3.48
CA GLU A 191 -13.10 -3.94 2.33
C GLU A 191 -12.69 -5.34 2.78
N MET A 192 -12.00 -5.45 3.91
CA MET A 192 -11.60 -6.73 4.48
C MET A 192 -12.78 -7.54 5.05
N ARG A 193 -13.86 -6.87 5.48
CA ARG A 193 -15.10 -7.57 5.90
C ARG A 193 -15.75 -8.29 4.72
N THR A 194 -15.68 -7.73 3.53
CA THR A 194 -16.17 -8.36 2.30
C THR A 194 -15.38 -9.62 1.98
N GLU A 195 -14.06 -9.56 2.04
CA GLU A 195 -13.17 -10.72 1.86
C GLU A 195 -13.44 -11.82 2.92
N LEU A 196 -13.66 -11.43 4.17
CA LEU A 196 -14.00 -12.37 5.24
C LEU A 196 -15.35 -13.06 4.98
N ALA A 197 -16.36 -12.31 4.56
CA ALA A 197 -17.68 -12.87 4.23
C ALA A 197 -17.58 -13.87 3.07
N GLN A 198 -16.75 -13.60 2.07
CA GLN A 198 -16.48 -14.52 0.98
C GLN A 198 -15.80 -15.81 1.49
N ALA A 199 -14.74 -15.68 2.31
CA ALA A 199 -14.07 -16.84 2.91
C ALA A 199 -15.04 -17.74 3.71
N VAL A 200 -15.95 -17.13 4.49
CA VAL A 200 -16.97 -17.84 5.26
C VAL A 200 -17.97 -18.54 4.33
N SER A 201 -18.40 -17.88 3.25
CA SER A 201 -19.30 -18.46 2.26
C SER A 201 -18.69 -19.69 1.59
N GLU A 202 -17.46 -19.57 1.13
CA GLU A 202 -16.71 -20.67 0.50
C GLU A 202 -16.50 -21.85 1.47
N ALA A 203 -16.18 -21.55 2.75
CA ALA A 203 -16.02 -22.58 3.77
C ALA A 203 -17.32 -23.34 4.09
N LYS A 204 -18.48 -22.74 3.88
CA LYS A 204 -19.79 -23.39 4.08
C LYS A 204 -20.24 -24.26 2.90
N GLN A 205 -19.75 -23.96 1.68
CA GLN A 205 -20.15 -24.66 0.46
C GLN A 205 -19.39 -25.98 0.22
N GLN A 206 -18.27 -26.18 0.88
CA GLN A 206 -17.45 -27.40 0.82
C GLN A 206 -17.74 -28.32 2.01
#